data_429d3f514bb9b885e283e8bb5c9aa361
#
_entry.id   429d3f514bb9b885e283e8bb5c9aa361
#
_cell.length_a   1.000
_cell.length_b   1.000
_cell.length_c   1.000
_cell.angle_alpha   90.00
_cell.angle_beta   90.00
_cell.angle_gamma   90.00
#
_symmetry.space_group_name_H-M   'P 1'
#
loop_
_entity.id
_entity.type
_entity.pdbx_description
1 polymer ?
#
loop_
_entity_poly.entity_id
_entity_poly.type
_entity_poly.pdbx_seq_one_letter_code
_entity_poly.pdbx_strand_id
1 'polypeptide(L)'
;KITYNITTGAVYTIDSLGREIETPKIDSLYLSQEQKSFIKPNESYSYSNFDNEKKRITKQFRNSGVYHFQENYVKFDAIQNDKDHKLGVVLKIEDRTVKIEDQLVKTPFTIYKISEVNIFTNSNSRKIRNQVNDSIKYKGYNFYSTGKLQYKPKALLNSIFIEKGNLFRDTDRTLTSKSLNNLSVFNYPNIEYIEDPSDSTKTSLITNIYLVNKKRFLWQPSIDITTSDIQQFGISGRMAFTWRNLFKRAETFELSTRGNIGSSKDLANPNNVFFNI
;
A
#
# COMPACT_ATOMS: atom_id res chain seq x y z
N LYS A 1 23.23 -34.69 -21.37
CA LYS A 1 21.77 -34.58 -21.15
C LYS A 1 21.48 -35.18 -19.80
N ILE A 2 20.98 -34.40 -18.84
CA ILE A 2 20.59 -34.87 -17.52
C ILE A 2 19.09 -35.11 -17.58
N THR A 3 18.63 -36.31 -17.21
CA THR A 3 17.21 -36.66 -17.14
C THR A 3 16.82 -36.81 -15.70
N TYR A 4 15.79 -36.11 -15.26
CA TYR A 4 15.23 -36.25 -13.91
C TYR A 4 13.98 -37.12 -14.00
N ASN A 5 13.96 -38.22 -13.25
CA ASN A 5 12.76 -39.01 -13.07
C ASN A 5 12.08 -38.59 -11.77
N ILE A 6 10.87 -38.01 -11.88
CA ILE A 6 10.10 -37.54 -10.73
C ILE A 6 8.91 -38.48 -10.56
N THR A 7 8.81 -39.12 -9.39
CA THR A 7 7.62 -39.85 -9.00
C THR A 7 6.83 -39.00 -8.03
N THR A 8 5.60 -38.62 -8.41
CA THR A 8 4.70 -37.82 -7.55
C THR A 8 4.03 -38.74 -6.53
N GLY A 9 3.81 -38.23 -5.30
CA GLY A 9 2.97 -38.90 -4.29
C GLY A 9 1.48 -38.84 -4.65
N ALA A 10 0.64 -39.49 -3.85
CA ALA A 10 -0.80 -39.46 -4.00
C ALA A 10 -1.37 -38.03 -3.81
N VAL A 11 -2.38 -37.67 -4.60
CA VAL A 11 -3.06 -36.38 -4.47
C VAL A 11 -4.13 -36.49 -3.41
N TYR A 12 -4.09 -35.61 -2.42
CA TYR A 12 -5.15 -35.50 -1.40
C TYR A 12 -6.27 -34.58 -1.89
N THR A 13 -7.51 -35.00 -1.61
CA THR A 13 -8.73 -34.24 -1.94
C THR A 13 -9.37 -33.70 -0.67
N ILE A 14 -9.82 -32.46 -0.68
CA ILE A 14 -10.50 -31.84 0.45
C ILE A 14 -11.89 -32.46 0.61
N ASP A 15 -12.12 -33.15 1.73
CA ASP A 15 -13.39 -33.85 2.00
C ASP A 15 -14.38 -32.96 2.76
N SER A 16 -13.90 -32.24 3.75
CA SER A 16 -14.75 -31.39 4.61
C SER A 16 -14.08 -30.07 4.93
N LEU A 17 -14.90 -29.03 5.11
CA LEU A 17 -14.47 -27.71 5.55
C LEU A 17 -15.21 -27.34 6.83
N GLY A 18 -14.45 -27.15 7.90
CA GLY A 18 -14.90 -26.64 9.18
C GLY A 18 -14.34 -25.25 9.46
N ARG A 19 -14.90 -24.56 10.45
CA ARG A 19 -14.36 -23.29 10.94
C ARG A 19 -14.53 -23.13 12.44
N GLU A 20 -13.53 -22.52 13.06
CA GLU A 20 -13.50 -22.13 14.47
C GLU A 20 -13.01 -20.67 14.54
N ILE A 21 -13.94 -19.73 14.66
CA ILE A 21 -13.66 -18.29 14.73
C ILE A 21 -14.19 -17.77 16.06
N GLU A 22 -13.28 -17.37 16.97
CA GLU A 22 -13.64 -17.00 18.36
C GLU A 22 -14.52 -15.74 18.43
N THR A 23 -14.22 -14.69 17.64
CA THR A 23 -15.03 -13.46 17.63
C THR A 23 -16.27 -13.61 16.73
N PRO A 24 -17.53 -13.58 17.23
CA PRO A 24 -18.74 -13.79 16.42
C PRO A 24 -18.92 -12.77 15.27
N LYS A 25 -18.51 -11.51 15.47
CA LYS A 25 -18.56 -10.48 14.42
C LYS A 25 -17.65 -10.81 13.24
N ILE A 26 -16.50 -11.43 13.51
CA ILE A 26 -15.53 -11.86 12.50
C ILE A 26 -16.05 -13.09 11.75
N ASP A 27 -16.68 -14.03 12.45
CA ASP A 27 -17.35 -15.18 11.82
C ASP A 27 -18.45 -14.74 10.85
N SER A 28 -19.29 -13.78 11.26
CA SER A 28 -20.30 -13.19 10.36
C SER A 28 -19.70 -12.51 9.13
N LEU A 29 -18.58 -11.82 9.29
CA LEU A 29 -17.86 -11.21 8.16
C LEU A 29 -17.28 -12.27 7.20
N TYR A 30 -16.74 -13.37 7.74
CA TYR A 30 -16.25 -14.48 6.93
C TYR A 30 -17.38 -15.07 6.08
N LEU A 31 -18.50 -15.42 6.72
CA LEU A 31 -19.67 -16.02 6.07
C LEU A 31 -20.22 -15.16 4.93
N SER A 32 -20.19 -13.84 5.09
CA SER A 32 -20.69 -12.91 4.06
C SER A 32 -19.98 -13.03 2.72
N GLN A 33 -18.79 -13.63 2.67
CA GLN A 33 -17.98 -13.82 1.45
C GLN A 33 -17.36 -15.24 1.34
N GLU A 34 -17.89 -16.21 2.06
CA GLU A 34 -17.41 -17.61 2.03
C GLU A 34 -17.42 -18.19 0.62
N GLN A 35 -18.41 -17.83 -0.21
CA GLN A 35 -18.52 -18.26 -1.60
C GLN A 35 -17.29 -17.89 -2.46
N LYS A 36 -16.48 -16.90 -2.03
CA LYS A 36 -15.25 -16.47 -2.71
C LYS A 36 -14.01 -17.23 -2.22
N SER A 37 -14.17 -18.26 -1.39
CA SER A 37 -13.07 -19.06 -0.89
C SER A 37 -12.31 -19.75 -2.02
N PHE A 38 -10.98 -19.76 -1.91
CA PHE A 38 -10.09 -20.53 -2.78
C PHE A 38 -10.02 -22.00 -2.38
N ILE A 39 -10.59 -22.37 -1.22
CA ILE A 39 -10.61 -23.73 -0.71
C ILE A 39 -12.04 -24.25 -0.84
N LYS A 40 -12.22 -25.35 -1.60
CA LYS A 40 -13.55 -25.91 -1.86
C LYS A 40 -13.55 -27.42 -1.61
N PRO A 41 -14.67 -27.97 -1.14
CA PRO A 41 -14.84 -29.42 -1.05
C PRO A 41 -14.66 -30.09 -2.41
N ASN A 42 -14.13 -31.32 -2.40
CA ASN A 42 -13.88 -32.16 -3.58
C ASN A 42 -12.81 -31.60 -4.55
N GLU A 43 -12.09 -30.54 -4.18
CA GLU A 43 -10.91 -30.09 -4.94
C GLU A 43 -9.62 -30.67 -4.35
N SER A 44 -8.60 -30.80 -5.20
CA SER A 44 -7.29 -31.26 -4.77
C SER A 44 -6.63 -30.25 -3.83
N TYR A 45 -5.93 -30.74 -2.83
CA TYR A 45 -5.11 -29.92 -1.95
C TYR A 45 -4.07 -29.14 -2.77
N SER A 46 -4.00 -27.83 -2.55
CA SER A 46 -3.00 -26.96 -3.15
C SER A 46 -2.54 -25.93 -2.13
N TYR A 47 -1.26 -25.92 -1.81
CA TYR A 47 -0.67 -24.93 -0.90
C TYR A 47 -0.98 -23.49 -1.33
N SER A 48 -0.95 -23.22 -2.64
CA SER A 48 -1.24 -21.87 -3.17
C SER A 48 -2.67 -21.42 -2.88
N ASN A 49 -3.65 -22.35 -2.87
CA ASN A 49 -5.04 -22.03 -2.54
C ASN A 49 -5.17 -21.60 -1.07
N PHE A 50 -4.47 -22.27 -0.16
CA PHE A 50 -4.44 -21.89 1.26
C PHE A 50 -3.77 -20.55 1.50
N ASP A 51 -2.67 -20.27 0.83
CA ASP A 51 -1.98 -18.97 0.91
C ASP A 51 -2.86 -17.84 0.34
N ASN A 52 -3.51 -18.08 -0.81
CA ASN A 52 -4.46 -17.12 -1.39
C ASN A 52 -5.68 -16.89 -0.49
N GLU A 53 -6.18 -17.94 0.18
CA GLU A 53 -7.30 -17.82 1.12
C GLU A 53 -6.93 -16.99 2.34
N LYS A 54 -5.75 -17.18 2.93
CA LYS A 54 -5.23 -16.32 4.02
C LYS A 54 -5.20 -14.86 3.60
N LYS A 55 -4.68 -14.56 2.43
CA LYS A 55 -4.62 -13.19 1.87
C LYS A 55 -6.02 -12.64 1.61
N ARG A 56 -6.93 -13.47 1.09
CA ARG A 56 -8.33 -13.06 0.83
C ARG A 56 -9.04 -12.69 2.14
N ILE A 57 -8.97 -13.55 3.15
CA ILE A 57 -9.59 -13.32 4.48
C ILE A 57 -9.00 -12.06 5.11
N THR A 58 -7.68 -11.93 5.11
CA THR A 58 -6.99 -10.76 5.67
C THR A 58 -7.45 -9.47 4.99
N LYS A 59 -7.49 -9.46 3.66
CA LYS A 59 -7.96 -8.31 2.88
C LYS A 59 -9.43 -8.00 3.16
N GLN A 60 -10.29 -9.01 3.25
CA GLN A 60 -11.71 -8.85 3.57
C GLN A 60 -11.89 -8.18 4.93
N PHE A 61 -11.26 -8.71 5.97
CA PHE A 61 -11.42 -8.21 7.34
C PHE A 61 -10.83 -6.82 7.50
N ARG A 62 -9.64 -6.58 6.98
CA ARG A 62 -9.03 -5.24 7.01
C ARG A 62 -9.82 -4.18 6.25
N ASN A 63 -10.55 -4.56 5.21
CA ASN A 63 -11.45 -3.65 4.49
C ASN A 63 -12.86 -3.56 5.09
N SER A 64 -13.14 -4.34 6.13
CA SER A 64 -14.40 -4.33 6.89
C SER A 64 -14.23 -3.70 8.28
N GLY A 65 -13.16 -2.96 8.50
CA GLY A 65 -12.95 -2.25 9.76
C GLY A 65 -12.03 -2.94 10.75
N VAL A 66 -11.59 -4.19 10.51
CA VAL A 66 -10.78 -4.94 11.48
C VAL A 66 -9.31 -4.52 11.40
N TYR A 67 -8.98 -3.39 12.02
CA TYR A 67 -7.66 -2.73 11.91
C TYR A 67 -6.51 -3.61 12.38
N HIS A 68 -6.67 -4.33 13.48
CA HIS A 68 -5.60 -5.13 14.08
C HIS A 68 -5.44 -6.52 13.45
N PHE A 69 -6.24 -6.88 12.46
CA PHE A 69 -6.16 -8.19 11.84
C PHE A 69 -4.90 -8.31 10.96
N GLN A 70 -4.23 -9.45 11.05
CA GLN A 70 -3.04 -9.80 10.27
C GLN A 70 -3.16 -11.23 9.74
N GLU A 71 -2.40 -11.55 8.70
CA GLU A 71 -2.45 -12.85 8.01
C GLU A 71 -2.09 -14.04 8.91
N ASN A 72 -1.22 -13.81 9.91
CA ASN A 72 -0.78 -14.85 10.85
C ASN A 72 -1.90 -15.31 11.82
N TYR A 73 -3.01 -14.60 11.92
CA TYR A 73 -4.20 -15.06 12.67
C TYR A 73 -5.00 -16.12 11.91
N VAL A 74 -4.81 -16.23 10.59
CA VAL A 74 -5.50 -17.24 9.79
C VAL A 74 -4.69 -18.52 9.80
N LYS A 75 -5.18 -19.53 10.49
CA LYS A 75 -4.60 -20.86 10.58
C LYS A 75 -5.54 -21.88 9.93
N PHE A 76 -4.97 -22.96 9.40
CA PHE A 76 -5.70 -24.10 8.91
C PHE A 76 -5.16 -25.35 9.58
N ASP A 77 -6.03 -26.07 10.25
CA ASP A 77 -5.72 -27.42 10.73
C ASP A 77 -6.21 -28.41 9.69
N ALA A 78 -5.37 -29.39 9.41
CA ALA A 78 -5.64 -30.43 8.44
C ALA A 78 -5.69 -31.81 9.15
N ILE A 79 -6.80 -32.51 8.99
CA ILE A 79 -6.98 -33.88 9.48
C ILE A 79 -6.88 -34.79 8.27
N GLN A 80 -5.80 -35.55 8.21
CA GLN A 80 -5.45 -36.41 7.07
C GLN A 80 -6.03 -37.82 7.26
N ASN A 81 -6.70 -38.32 6.23
CA ASN A 81 -7.07 -39.72 6.10
C ASN A 81 -6.24 -40.37 4.98
N ASP A 82 -5.24 -41.13 5.36
CA ASP A 82 -4.29 -41.75 4.42
C ASP A 82 -4.91 -42.88 3.60
N LYS A 83 -5.95 -43.56 4.11
CA LYS A 83 -6.59 -44.68 3.40
C LYS A 83 -7.33 -44.21 2.15
N ASP A 84 -8.00 -43.07 2.25
CA ASP A 84 -8.84 -42.56 1.19
C ASP A 84 -8.23 -41.34 0.47
N HIS A 85 -7.02 -40.94 0.86
CA HIS A 85 -6.34 -39.72 0.41
C HIS A 85 -7.24 -38.48 0.55
N LYS A 86 -7.95 -38.39 1.67
CA LYS A 86 -8.87 -37.31 2.01
C LYS A 86 -8.32 -36.40 3.08
N LEU A 87 -8.66 -35.12 3.03
CA LEU A 87 -8.22 -34.09 3.93
C LEU A 87 -9.41 -33.32 4.48
N GLY A 88 -9.68 -33.45 5.78
CA GLY A 88 -10.57 -32.55 6.50
C GLY A 88 -9.83 -31.25 6.85
N VAL A 89 -10.39 -30.08 6.56
CA VAL A 89 -9.74 -28.79 6.80
C VAL A 89 -10.61 -27.97 7.77
N VAL A 90 -9.98 -27.42 8.80
CA VAL A 90 -10.63 -26.50 9.75
C VAL A 90 -9.91 -25.14 9.71
N LEU A 91 -10.66 -24.10 9.30
CA LEU A 91 -10.19 -22.71 9.43
C LEU A 91 -10.24 -22.30 10.89
N LYS A 92 -9.10 -21.85 11.46
CA LYS A 92 -9.03 -21.32 12.83
C LYS A 92 -8.61 -19.87 12.84
N ILE A 93 -9.40 -19.05 13.55
CA ILE A 93 -9.09 -17.65 13.81
C ILE A 93 -9.31 -17.38 15.30
N GLU A 94 -8.22 -17.39 16.05
CA GLU A 94 -8.24 -17.09 17.48
C GLU A 94 -8.22 -15.58 17.70
N ASP A 95 -8.76 -15.15 18.83
CA ASP A 95 -8.67 -13.78 19.29
C ASP A 95 -7.23 -13.34 19.50
N ARG A 96 -6.98 -12.05 19.31
CA ARG A 96 -5.63 -11.52 19.48
C ARG A 96 -5.20 -11.52 20.95
N THR A 97 -3.94 -11.86 21.19
CA THR A 97 -3.33 -11.74 22.51
C THR A 97 -2.63 -10.39 22.64
N VAL A 98 -3.03 -9.62 23.63
CA VAL A 98 -2.48 -8.29 23.93
C VAL A 98 -1.83 -8.32 25.31
N LYS A 99 -0.67 -7.69 25.44
CA LYS A 99 -0.01 -7.53 26.73
C LYS A 99 -0.59 -6.30 27.43
N ILE A 100 -1.28 -6.50 28.56
CA ILE A 100 -1.83 -5.47 29.43
C ILE A 100 -1.24 -5.69 30.81
N GLU A 101 -0.57 -4.68 31.36
CA GLU A 101 0.04 -4.72 32.71
C GLU A 101 0.88 -6.01 32.95
N ASP A 102 1.73 -6.37 31.97
CA ASP A 102 2.55 -7.59 31.98
C ASP A 102 1.80 -8.93 31.90
N GLN A 103 0.49 -8.92 31.75
CA GLN A 103 -0.32 -10.13 31.52
C GLN A 103 -0.72 -10.25 30.04
N LEU A 104 -0.74 -11.48 29.54
CA LEU A 104 -1.24 -11.79 28.19
C LEU A 104 -2.76 -12.01 28.27
N VAL A 105 -3.53 -11.12 27.66
CA VAL A 105 -5.00 -11.16 27.67
C VAL A 105 -5.51 -11.41 26.26
N LYS A 106 -6.39 -12.40 26.07
CA LYS A 106 -7.13 -12.59 24.83
C LYS A 106 -8.16 -11.46 24.69
N THR A 107 -8.14 -10.79 23.54
CA THR A 107 -9.00 -9.64 23.24
C THR A 107 -9.70 -9.86 21.90
N PRO A 108 -11.04 -9.82 21.86
CA PRO A 108 -11.83 -9.96 20.64
C PRO A 108 -11.44 -8.92 19.58
N PHE A 109 -11.59 -9.29 18.31
CA PHE A 109 -11.42 -8.35 17.23
C PHE A 109 -12.54 -7.30 17.21
N THR A 110 -12.13 -6.05 17.04
CA THR A 110 -13.03 -4.88 17.02
C THR A 110 -13.07 -4.29 15.61
N ILE A 111 -14.28 -3.82 15.24
CA ILE A 111 -14.50 -3.08 13.98
C ILE A 111 -14.34 -1.60 14.28
N TYR A 112 -13.39 -0.94 13.60
CA TYR A 112 -13.04 0.45 13.81
C TYR A 112 -13.63 1.37 12.75
N LYS A 113 -14.00 2.59 13.19
CA LYS A 113 -14.37 3.73 12.33
C LYS A 113 -13.34 4.83 12.46
N ILE A 114 -13.26 5.68 11.46
CA ILE A 114 -12.39 6.85 11.48
C ILE A 114 -13.11 7.99 12.21
N SER A 115 -12.58 8.42 13.35
CA SER A 115 -13.11 9.55 14.13
C SER A 115 -12.60 10.88 13.63
N GLU A 116 -11.33 10.92 13.17
CA GLU A 116 -10.66 12.15 12.78
C GLU A 116 -9.59 11.88 11.71
N VAL A 117 -9.41 12.84 10.80
CA VAL A 117 -8.34 12.80 9.79
C VAL A 117 -7.52 14.08 9.86
N ASN A 118 -6.24 13.93 10.20
CA ASN A 118 -5.26 14.98 10.38
C ASN A 118 -4.21 14.92 9.30
N ILE A 119 -3.95 16.02 8.60
CA ILE A 119 -2.97 16.13 7.53
C ILE A 119 -1.87 17.10 7.98
N PHE A 120 -0.68 16.61 8.20
CA PHE A 120 0.49 17.38 8.59
C PHE A 120 1.32 17.65 7.35
N THR A 121 1.30 18.89 6.87
CA THR A 121 2.12 19.34 5.75
C THR A 121 3.46 19.82 6.26
N ASN A 122 4.53 19.54 5.49
CA ASN A 122 5.90 19.90 5.84
C ASN A 122 6.43 19.20 7.12
N SER A 123 6.06 17.94 7.30
CA SER A 123 6.35 17.18 8.52
C SER A 123 6.68 15.70 8.22
N ASN A 124 7.70 15.19 8.88
CA ASN A 124 8.15 13.80 8.73
C ASN A 124 7.91 12.91 9.97
N SER A 125 7.42 13.42 11.09
CA SER A 125 7.26 12.60 12.28
C SER A 125 6.24 13.12 13.30
N ARG A 126 5.85 12.23 14.24
CA ARG A 126 4.99 12.52 15.41
C ARG A 126 5.47 13.67 16.30
N LYS A 127 6.78 13.96 16.32
CA LYS A 127 7.38 15.01 17.19
C LYS A 127 6.87 16.42 16.87
N ILE A 128 6.18 16.61 15.76
CA ILE A 128 5.80 17.93 15.23
C ILE A 128 4.45 18.43 15.77
N ARG A 129 3.66 17.60 16.44
CA ARG A 129 2.40 18.07 17.07
C ARG A 129 2.60 19.31 17.95
N ASN A 130 3.77 19.44 18.58
CA ASN A 130 4.12 20.57 19.45
C ASN A 130 4.71 21.79 18.71
N GLN A 131 4.87 21.72 17.38
CA GLN A 131 5.48 22.78 16.55
C GLN A 131 4.53 23.26 15.44
N VAL A 132 3.23 22.99 15.57
CA VAL A 132 2.23 23.46 14.62
C VAL A 132 2.04 24.96 14.81
N ASN A 133 2.31 25.73 13.75
CA ASN A 133 2.19 27.20 13.76
C ASN A 133 1.00 27.69 12.91
N ASP A 134 0.47 26.87 12.01
CA ASP A 134 -0.65 27.22 11.17
C ASP A 134 -1.57 26.00 11.00
N SER A 135 -2.88 26.24 11.05
CA SER A 135 -3.88 25.20 10.91
C SER A 135 -5.17 25.70 10.26
N ILE A 136 -5.82 24.84 9.52
CA ILE A 136 -7.13 25.10 8.91
C ILE A 136 -7.99 23.84 8.93
N LYS A 137 -9.27 24.00 9.26
CA LYS A 137 -10.26 22.93 9.13
C LYS A 137 -11.05 23.12 7.83
N TYR A 138 -11.06 22.09 6.99
CA TYR A 138 -11.75 22.14 5.71
C TYR A 138 -12.46 20.82 5.43
N LYS A 139 -13.79 20.85 5.22
CA LYS A 139 -14.65 19.69 4.92
C LYS A 139 -14.46 18.49 5.89
N GLY A 140 -14.31 18.75 7.19
CA GLY A 140 -14.15 17.71 8.21
C GLY A 140 -12.73 17.19 8.38
N TYR A 141 -11.76 17.69 7.60
CA TYR A 141 -10.34 17.37 7.71
C TYR A 141 -9.58 18.50 8.42
N ASN A 142 -8.59 18.14 9.22
CA ASN A 142 -7.72 19.09 9.89
C ASN A 142 -6.36 19.14 9.17
N PHE A 143 -5.96 20.33 8.75
CA PHE A 143 -4.66 20.57 8.11
C PHE A 143 -3.76 21.32 9.07
N TYR A 144 -2.55 20.82 9.24
CA TYR A 144 -1.53 21.39 10.14
C TYR A 144 -0.23 21.64 9.39
N SER A 145 0.51 22.70 9.75
CA SER A 145 1.82 23.00 9.21
C SER A 145 2.75 23.57 10.27
N THR A 146 4.05 23.26 10.17
CA THR A 146 5.12 23.86 10.99
C THR A 146 5.53 25.26 10.54
N GLY A 147 4.91 25.78 9.52
CA GLY A 147 5.04 27.14 8.96
C GLY A 147 3.74 27.51 8.29
N LYS A 148 3.73 28.50 7.40
CA LYS A 148 2.54 28.85 6.63
C LYS A 148 2.11 27.65 5.77
N LEU A 149 0.80 27.40 5.69
CA LEU A 149 0.21 26.39 4.84
C LEU A 149 0.58 26.65 3.37
N GLN A 150 1.33 25.71 2.80
CA GLN A 150 1.87 25.82 1.44
C GLN A 150 0.93 25.25 0.38
N TYR A 151 -0.09 24.48 0.79
CA TYR A 151 -1.03 23.80 -0.10
C TYR A 151 -2.45 24.25 0.18
N LYS A 152 -3.24 24.41 -0.88
CA LYS A 152 -4.68 24.61 -0.77
C LYS A 152 -5.33 23.29 -0.33
N PRO A 153 -6.15 23.25 0.74
CA PRO A 153 -6.78 22.02 1.23
C PRO A 153 -7.50 21.22 0.14
N LYS A 154 -8.24 21.89 -0.72
CA LYS A 154 -8.98 21.27 -1.84
C LYS A 154 -8.06 20.44 -2.74
N ALA A 155 -6.82 20.88 -2.98
CA ALA A 155 -5.91 20.18 -3.88
C ALA A 155 -5.43 18.85 -3.30
N LEU A 156 -5.24 18.79 -1.98
CA LEU A 156 -4.80 17.55 -1.30
C LEU A 156 -5.96 16.57 -1.09
N LEU A 157 -7.17 17.07 -0.81
CA LEU A 157 -8.33 16.21 -0.57
C LEU A 157 -8.68 15.31 -1.75
N ASN A 158 -8.43 15.75 -2.98
CA ASN A 158 -8.65 14.91 -4.16
C ASN A 158 -7.76 13.66 -4.19
N SER A 159 -6.73 13.60 -3.35
CA SER A 159 -5.80 12.48 -3.23
C SER A 159 -5.96 11.68 -1.93
N ILE A 160 -6.96 12.00 -1.11
CA ILE A 160 -7.23 11.37 0.18
C ILE A 160 -8.57 10.64 0.12
N PHE A 161 -8.54 9.33 0.30
CA PHE A 161 -9.71 8.44 0.26
C PHE A 161 -10.19 8.02 1.64
N ILE A 162 -9.45 8.41 2.69
CA ILE A 162 -9.79 8.13 4.09
C ILE A 162 -10.74 9.23 4.56
N GLU A 163 -11.95 8.88 4.97
CA GLU A 163 -12.99 9.82 5.36
C GLU A 163 -13.43 9.61 6.80
N LYS A 164 -13.69 10.71 7.50
CA LYS A 164 -14.27 10.70 8.85
C LYS A 164 -15.65 10.04 8.83
N GLY A 165 -15.90 9.15 9.80
CA GLY A 165 -17.17 8.43 9.99
C GLY A 165 -17.22 7.09 9.24
N ASN A 166 -16.39 6.88 8.23
CA ASN A 166 -16.32 5.61 7.51
C ASN A 166 -15.59 4.54 8.33
N LEU A 167 -15.84 3.28 7.99
CA LEU A 167 -15.06 2.16 8.53
C LEU A 167 -13.59 2.28 8.09
N PHE A 168 -12.70 1.80 8.95
CA PHE A 168 -11.31 1.58 8.54
C PHE A 168 -11.27 0.63 7.34
N ARG A 169 -10.53 1.02 6.30
CA ARG A 169 -10.29 0.20 5.10
C ARG A 169 -8.83 0.32 4.66
N ASP A 170 -8.15 -0.81 4.60
CA ASP A 170 -6.75 -0.83 4.18
C ASP A 170 -6.57 -0.40 2.72
N THR A 171 -7.59 -0.63 1.90
CA THR A 171 -7.64 -0.15 0.52
C THR A 171 -7.59 1.38 0.46
N ASP A 172 -8.32 2.10 1.32
CA ASP A 172 -8.36 3.56 1.33
C ASP A 172 -7.00 4.14 1.75
N ARG A 173 -6.30 3.48 2.69
CA ARG A 173 -4.91 3.80 3.04
C ARG A 173 -3.99 3.66 1.84
N THR A 174 -4.09 2.54 1.14
CA THR A 174 -3.24 2.24 -0.03
C THR A 174 -3.50 3.22 -1.17
N LEU A 175 -4.77 3.49 -1.48
CA LEU A 175 -5.17 4.47 -2.50
C LEU A 175 -4.70 5.87 -2.14
N THR A 176 -4.86 6.30 -0.89
CA THR A 176 -4.39 7.60 -0.41
C THR A 176 -2.88 7.72 -0.55
N SER A 177 -2.13 6.72 -0.08
CA SER A 177 -0.66 6.72 -0.20
C SER A 177 -0.21 6.78 -1.67
N LYS A 178 -0.80 5.96 -2.54
CA LYS A 178 -0.49 5.95 -3.98
C LYS A 178 -0.83 7.28 -4.64
N SER A 179 -2.01 7.84 -4.37
CA SER A 179 -2.46 9.09 -4.97
C SER A 179 -1.60 10.29 -4.53
N LEU A 180 -1.26 10.38 -3.24
CA LEU A 180 -0.35 11.41 -2.73
C LEU A 180 1.06 11.29 -3.30
N ASN A 181 1.58 10.06 -3.49
CA ASN A 181 2.88 9.84 -4.15
C ASN A 181 2.86 10.30 -5.61
N ASN A 182 1.76 10.08 -6.33
CA ASN A 182 1.61 10.48 -7.73
C ASN A 182 1.64 12.00 -7.94
N LEU A 183 1.32 12.81 -6.92
CA LEU A 183 1.48 14.26 -6.99
C LEU A 183 2.94 14.69 -7.19
N SER A 184 3.90 13.80 -6.89
CA SER A 184 5.35 14.03 -7.08
C SER A 184 5.93 15.22 -6.30
N VAL A 185 5.16 15.83 -5.40
CA VAL A 185 5.59 16.96 -4.55
C VAL A 185 5.98 16.53 -3.14
N PHE A 186 5.65 15.30 -2.75
CA PHE A 186 5.98 14.73 -1.44
C PHE A 186 6.98 13.60 -1.54
N ASN A 187 7.76 13.41 -0.47
CA ASN A 187 8.52 12.20 -0.21
C ASN A 187 7.64 11.26 0.61
N TYR A 188 7.48 10.03 0.19
CA TYR A 188 6.84 8.92 0.90
C TYR A 188 5.82 9.33 1.98
N PRO A 189 4.55 9.62 1.62
CA PRO A 189 3.51 9.94 2.58
C PRO A 189 3.42 8.84 3.64
N ASN A 190 3.48 9.21 4.92
CA ASN A 190 3.31 8.30 6.03
C ASN A 190 1.89 8.43 6.61
N ILE A 191 1.15 7.32 6.68
CA ILE A 191 -0.23 7.27 7.19
C ILE A 191 -0.23 6.38 8.44
N GLU A 192 -0.54 6.99 9.57
CA GLU A 192 -0.63 6.33 10.87
C GLU A 192 -2.05 6.36 11.40
N TYR A 193 -2.44 5.26 12.04
CA TYR A 193 -3.70 5.17 12.77
C TYR A 193 -3.39 5.02 14.25
N ILE A 194 -4.13 5.76 15.05
CA ILE A 194 -4.03 5.73 16.52
C ILE A 194 -5.43 5.52 17.05
N GLU A 195 -5.62 4.63 18.02
CA GLU A 195 -6.90 4.49 18.72
C GLU A 195 -7.24 5.83 19.37
N ASP A 196 -8.49 6.26 19.21
CA ASP A 196 -8.94 7.55 19.74
C ASP A 196 -9.05 7.48 21.28
N PRO A 197 -8.21 8.19 22.03
CA PRO A 197 -8.23 8.14 23.48
C PRO A 197 -9.49 8.76 24.09
N SER A 198 -10.24 9.55 23.32
CA SER A 198 -11.51 10.14 23.75
C SER A 198 -12.70 9.23 23.58
N ASP A 199 -12.55 8.14 22.81
CA ASP A 199 -13.60 7.15 22.57
C ASP A 199 -13.62 6.08 23.66
N SER A 200 -14.58 6.15 24.58
CA SER A 200 -14.77 5.16 25.65
C SER A 200 -15.07 3.75 25.12
N THR A 201 -15.62 3.63 23.91
CA THR A 201 -15.94 2.34 23.28
C THR A 201 -14.73 1.67 22.64
N LYS A 202 -13.62 2.39 22.48
CA LYS A 202 -12.38 1.93 21.82
C LYS A 202 -12.61 1.33 20.43
N THR A 203 -13.53 1.93 19.67
CA THR A 203 -13.91 1.51 18.31
C THR A 203 -13.54 2.53 17.25
N SER A 204 -12.84 3.61 17.65
CA SER A 204 -12.52 4.74 16.78
C SER A 204 -11.01 4.89 16.57
N LEU A 205 -10.64 5.28 15.35
CA LEU A 205 -9.26 5.57 14.95
C LEU A 205 -9.12 7.02 14.51
N ILE A 206 -8.10 7.69 15.01
CA ILE A 206 -7.58 8.94 14.47
C ILE A 206 -6.55 8.60 13.39
N THR A 207 -6.74 9.17 12.20
CA THR A 207 -5.78 9.02 11.10
C THR A 207 -4.88 10.24 11.02
N ASN A 208 -3.58 10.03 11.05
CA ASN A 208 -2.57 11.07 10.86
C ASN A 208 -1.80 10.83 9.55
N ILE A 209 -1.85 11.79 8.63
CA ILE A 209 -1.16 11.76 7.35
C ILE A 209 -0.02 12.77 7.40
N TYR A 210 1.22 12.28 7.35
CA TYR A 210 2.43 13.10 7.37
C TYR A 210 2.99 13.24 5.96
N LEU A 211 3.15 14.50 5.52
CA LEU A 211 3.63 14.85 4.18
C LEU A 211 4.94 15.61 4.28
N VAL A 212 6.00 15.02 3.77
CA VAL A 212 7.33 15.64 3.67
C VAL A 212 7.50 16.23 2.28
N ASN A 213 7.67 17.53 2.19
CA ASN A 213 7.83 18.21 0.90
C ASN A 213 9.15 17.84 0.23
N LYS A 214 9.11 17.57 -1.08
CA LYS A 214 10.32 17.55 -1.91
C LYS A 214 10.84 18.98 -2.11
N LYS A 215 12.12 19.11 -2.52
CA LYS A 215 12.69 20.41 -2.88
C LYS A 215 11.81 21.09 -3.94
N ARG A 216 11.50 22.37 -3.72
CA ARG A 216 10.62 23.16 -4.61
C ARG A 216 11.21 23.29 -6.00
N PHE A 217 12.52 23.47 -6.09
CA PHE A 217 13.27 23.58 -7.33
C PHE A 217 14.22 22.41 -7.44
N LEU A 218 14.30 21.81 -8.63
CA LEU A 218 15.25 20.78 -8.94
C LEU A 218 15.81 21.03 -10.35
N TRP A 219 17.10 21.07 -10.46
CA TRP A 219 17.82 21.16 -11.73
C TRP A 219 18.60 19.89 -11.94
N GLN A 220 18.45 19.29 -13.12
CA GLN A 220 19.03 17.98 -13.46
C GLN A 220 19.69 18.05 -14.82
N PRO A 221 21.00 18.38 -14.88
CA PRO A 221 21.78 18.15 -16.07
C PRO A 221 22.12 16.67 -16.20
N SER A 222 22.09 16.12 -17.41
CA SER A 222 22.63 14.79 -17.74
C SER A 222 23.40 14.83 -19.06
N ILE A 223 24.44 14.02 -19.14
CA ILE A 223 25.19 13.79 -20.36
C ILE A 223 25.26 12.28 -20.57
N ASP A 224 24.82 11.83 -21.72
CA ASP A 224 24.84 10.43 -22.12
C ASP A 224 25.78 10.24 -23.32
N ILE A 225 26.63 9.24 -23.26
CA ILE A 225 27.50 8.82 -24.36
C ILE A 225 26.95 7.50 -24.88
N THR A 226 26.70 7.42 -26.16
CA THR A 226 26.08 6.25 -26.81
C THR A 226 26.96 5.75 -27.92
N THR A 227 27.19 4.45 -27.99
CA THR A 227 27.81 3.75 -29.11
C THR A 227 26.96 2.58 -29.53
N SER A 228 26.80 2.35 -30.83
CA SER A 228 26.06 1.22 -31.38
C SER A 228 26.61 0.82 -32.72
N ASP A 229 26.15 -0.32 -33.26
CA ASP A 229 26.60 -0.80 -34.59
C ASP A 229 26.19 0.14 -35.73
N ILE A 230 25.12 0.93 -35.52
CA ILE A 230 24.59 1.92 -36.49
C ILE A 230 25.22 3.30 -36.24
N GLN A 231 25.42 3.67 -34.96
CA GLN A 231 25.96 4.94 -34.54
C GLN A 231 27.34 4.73 -33.93
N GLN A 232 28.41 5.14 -34.61
CA GLN A 232 29.78 4.96 -34.12
C GLN A 232 30.02 5.68 -32.80
N PHE A 233 29.50 6.90 -32.69
CA PHE A 233 29.67 7.75 -31.51
C PHE A 233 28.50 8.75 -31.43
N GLY A 234 27.92 8.89 -30.26
CA GLY A 234 26.92 9.91 -29.99
C GLY A 234 27.08 10.49 -28.59
N ILE A 235 26.96 11.80 -28.48
CA ILE A 235 26.84 12.50 -27.20
C ILE A 235 25.48 13.17 -27.18
N SER A 236 24.70 12.92 -26.12
CA SER A 236 23.47 13.65 -25.85
C SER A 236 23.55 14.37 -24.52
N GLY A 237 23.13 15.64 -24.51
CA GLY A 237 22.99 16.43 -23.33
C GLY A 237 21.50 16.71 -23.04
N ARG A 238 21.06 16.57 -21.79
CA ARG A 238 19.74 16.96 -21.36
C ARG A 238 19.83 17.89 -20.15
N MET A 239 19.04 18.94 -20.16
CA MET A 239 18.81 19.79 -19.00
C MET A 239 17.32 19.74 -18.66
N ALA A 240 17.01 19.44 -17.39
CA ALA A 240 15.65 19.47 -16.89
C ALA A 240 15.57 20.38 -15.67
N PHE A 241 14.56 21.24 -15.66
CA PHE A 241 14.22 22.11 -14.56
C PHE A 241 12.83 21.78 -14.08
N THR A 242 12.70 21.44 -12.79
CA THR A 242 11.41 21.10 -12.16
C THR A 242 11.06 22.14 -11.12
N TRP A 243 9.84 22.67 -11.20
CA TRP A 243 9.28 23.58 -10.21
C TRP A 243 8.01 22.95 -9.62
N ARG A 244 8.01 22.71 -8.29
CA ARG A 244 6.90 22.08 -7.58
C ARG A 244 6.08 23.10 -6.82
N ASN A 245 4.77 22.87 -6.78
CA ASN A 245 3.80 23.64 -5.99
C ASN A 245 3.81 25.14 -6.30
N LEU A 246 3.82 25.49 -7.58
CA LEU A 246 3.88 26.88 -8.06
C LEU A 246 2.64 27.68 -7.61
N PHE A 247 1.43 27.12 -7.78
CA PHE A 247 0.15 27.75 -7.46
C PHE A 247 -0.52 27.21 -6.19
N LYS A 248 0.24 26.51 -5.33
CA LYS A 248 -0.25 25.89 -4.09
C LYS A 248 -1.29 24.77 -4.31
N ARG A 249 -1.26 24.11 -5.47
CA ARG A 249 -2.20 23.04 -5.85
C ARG A 249 -1.54 21.67 -5.92
N ALA A 250 -0.32 21.56 -5.37
CA ALA A 250 0.50 20.35 -5.42
C ALA A 250 0.86 19.90 -6.86
N GLU A 251 0.92 20.85 -7.78
CA GLU A 251 1.32 20.63 -9.17
C GLU A 251 2.85 20.61 -9.31
N THR A 252 3.30 19.93 -10.37
CA THR A 252 4.70 19.91 -10.80
C THR A 252 4.78 20.44 -12.23
N PHE A 253 5.60 21.47 -12.43
CA PHE A 253 5.97 21.98 -13.73
C PHE A 253 7.39 21.52 -14.06
N GLU A 254 7.56 20.89 -15.21
CA GLU A 254 8.89 20.47 -15.70
C GLU A 254 9.13 21.08 -17.08
N LEU A 255 10.28 21.72 -17.23
CA LEU A 255 10.83 22.16 -18.50
C LEU A 255 12.11 21.40 -18.77
N SER A 256 12.18 20.70 -19.89
CA SER A 256 13.40 20.00 -20.27
C SER A 256 13.77 20.30 -21.73
N THR A 257 15.07 20.35 -21.97
CA THR A 257 15.64 20.41 -23.31
C THR A 257 16.64 19.28 -23.48
N ARG A 258 16.75 18.74 -24.69
CA ARG A 258 17.71 17.70 -25.04
C ARG A 258 18.32 18.03 -26.39
N GLY A 259 19.64 17.94 -26.47
CA GLY A 259 20.38 18.02 -27.71
C GLY A 259 21.28 16.80 -27.89
N ASN A 260 21.48 16.33 -29.11
CA ASN A 260 22.41 15.25 -29.42
C ASN A 260 23.23 15.56 -30.64
N ILE A 261 24.49 15.11 -30.58
CA ILE A 261 25.48 15.17 -31.66
C ILE A 261 25.97 13.75 -31.88
N GLY A 262 25.99 13.28 -33.12
CA GLY A 262 26.42 11.94 -33.41
C GLY A 262 27.02 11.79 -34.81
N SER A 263 27.79 10.74 -34.96
CA SER A 263 28.30 10.27 -36.25
C SER A 263 27.67 8.93 -36.57
N SER A 264 27.06 8.78 -37.74
CA SER A 264 26.43 7.51 -38.16
C SER A 264 27.35 6.77 -39.16
N LYS A 265 27.31 5.45 -39.13
CA LYS A 265 27.87 4.57 -40.16
C LYS A 265 26.90 4.48 -41.32
N ASP A 266 26.77 5.54 -42.09
CA ASP A 266 26.06 5.45 -43.37
C ASP A 266 27.03 4.88 -44.41
N LEU A 267 26.69 3.76 -45.05
CA LEU A 267 27.48 3.13 -46.11
C LEU A 267 27.64 4.06 -47.32
N ALA A 268 26.72 5.00 -47.52
CA ALA A 268 26.80 6.00 -48.59
C ALA A 268 27.59 7.25 -48.19
N ASN A 269 27.73 7.56 -46.90
CA ASN A 269 28.45 8.72 -46.41
C ASN A 269 28.98 8.50 -44.98
N PRO A 270 30.09 7.79 -44.80
CA PRO A 270 30.62 7.33 -43.50
C PRO A 270 31.00 8.44 -42.51
N ASN A 271 31.08 9.69 -42.97
CA ASN A 271 31.43 10.86 -42.13
C ASN A 271 30.24 11.77 -41.81
N ASN A 272 29.02 11.23 -41.91
CA ASN A 272 27.83 12.03 -41.67
C ASN A 272 27.68 12.34 -40.17
N VAL A 273 27.75 13.64 -39.84
CA VAL A 273 27.56 14.18 -38.50
C VAL A 273 26.17 14.83 -38.46
N PHE A 274 25.32 14.42 -37.49
CA PHE A 274 24.02 15.01 -37.34
C PHE A 274 23.87 15.72 -35.99
N PHE A 275 23.10 16.79 -36.00
CA PHE A 275 22.69 17.54 -34.80
C PHE A 275 21.18 17.48 -34.67
N ASN A 276 20.67 17.25 -33.44
CA ASN A 276 19.27 17.32 -33.15
C ASN A 276 19.06 18.02 -31.79
N ILE A 277 18.09 18.94 -31.70
CA ILE A 277 17.78 19.73 -30.50
C ILE A 277 16.33 19.46 -30.12
#